data_d2dcbf6958f5f2beab0840112ee2de08
#
_entry.id   d2dcbf6958f5f2beab0840112ee2de08
#
_cell.length_a   1.000
_cell.length_b   1.000
_cell.length_c   1.000
_cell.angle_alpha   90.00
_cell.angle_beta   90.00
_cell.angle_gamma   90.00
#
_symmetry.space_group_name_H-M   'P 1'
#
loop_
_entity.id
_entity.type
_entity.pdbx_description
1 polymer ?
#
loop_
_entity_poly.entity_id
_entity_poly.type
_entity_poly.pdbx_seq_one_letter_code
_entity_poly.pdbx_strand_id
1 'polypeptide(L)'
;VNCDNEGLYYSRRIGRTPELAATYGDTVPLEPTTILGAGKLLGRFPGGLTLGVLDATTQRASGPADTTFEPLTNFAVARVTQDLRHGNSTIGAILTAVNRNSDQWTASYLASSAYAAGIDFRHRFLNNNYQISGSFAQSRVQGSRAAILGVQTDAVHYYQRPDGGLPLDSNRTALGGDA
;
A
#
# COMPACT_ATOMS: atom_id res chain seq x y z
N VAL A 1 19.88 -1.70 -14.93
CA VAL A 1 18.47 -1.95 -14.63
C VAL A 1 18.17 -1.17 -13.38
N ASN A 2 17.50 -0.03 -13.50
CA ASN A 2 17.04 0.75 -12.33
C ASN A 2 15.82 0.03 -11.78
N CYS A 3 15.95 -0.61 -10.63
CA CYS A 3 14.84 -1.15 -9.85
C CYS A 3 14.10 -0.08 -9.04
N ASP A 4 14.20 1.20 -9.42
CA ASP A 4 13.68 2.34 -8.67
C ASP A 4 12.16 2.55 -8.82
N ASN A 5 11.46 1.70 -9.58
CA ASN A 5 10.03 1.85 -9.86
C ASN A 5 9.09 0.89 -9.12
N GLU A 6 9.60 0.00 -8.28
CA GLU A 6 8.76 -0.87 -7.44
C GLU A 6 8.62 -0.30 -6.03
N GLY A 7 8.09 0.92 -5.95
CA GLY A 7 7.81 1.54 -4.66
C GLY A 7 6.62 0.88 -3.98
N LEU A 8 6.82 0.26 -2.81
CA LEU A 8 5.75 -0.23 -1.94
C LEU A 8 4.81 0.89 -1.46
N TYR A 9 5.13 2.14 -1.77
CA TYR A 9 4.37 3.31 -1.35
C TYR A 9 4.24 4.34 -2.46
N TYR A 10 2.99 4.77 -2.70
CA TYR A 10 2.65 5.81 -3.66
C TYR A 10 1.71 6.85 -3.04
N SER A 11 2.24 8.02 -2.72
CA SER A 11 1.54 9.06 -1.94
C SER A 11 0.29 9.64 -2.62
N ARG A 12 0.18 9.61 -3.95
CA ARG A 12 -1.00 10.10 -4.69
C ARG A 12 -2.29 9.33 -4.41
N ARG A 13 -2.22 8.18 -3.73
CA ARG A 13 -3.42 7.44 -3.32
C ARG A 13 -4.11 8.05 -2.11
N ILE A 14 -3.42 8.90 -1.34
CA ILE A 14 -4.01 9.61 -0.20
C ILE A 14 -4.80 10.80 -0.73
N GLY A 15 -6.07 10.90 -0.37
CA GLY A 15 -6.95 11.98 -0.83
C GLY A 15 -7.37 11.89 -2.30
N ARG A 16 -7.34 10.69 -2.89
CA ARG A 16 -7.83 10.47 -4.26
C ARG A 16 -9.35 10.63 -4.35
N THR A 17 -9.86 10.66 -5.59
CA THR A 17 -11.29 10.57 -5.88
C THR A 17 -11.89 9.30 -5.25
N PRO A 18 -13.09 9.38 -4.63
CA PRO A 18 -13.77 8.25 -4.03
C PRO A 18 -13.94 7.08 -4.99
N GLU A 19 -13.60 5.86 -4.51
CA GLU A 19 -13.49 4.68 -5.35
C GLU A 19 -14.84 4.13 -5.83
N LEU A 20 -15.87 4.22 -4.97
CA LEU A 20 -17.18 3.62 -5.24
C LEU A 20 -18.23 4.59 -5.80
N ALA A 21 -17.89 5.82 -6.07
CA ALA A 21 -18.86 6.79 -6.57
C ALA A 21 -19.46 6.37 -7.91
N ALA A 22 -18.63 5.90 -8.85
CA ALA A 22 -19.12 5.36 -10.12
C ALA A 22 -19.98 4.09 -9.94
N THR A 23 -19.67 3.25 -8.94
CA THR A 23 -20.42 2.02 -8.62
C THR A 23 -21.84 2.35 -8.18
N TYR A 24 -22.02 3.45 -7.46
CA TYR A 24 -23.34 3.91 -6.98
C TYR A 24 -24.01 4.94 -7.90
N GLY A 25 -23.49 5.11 -9.14
CA GLY A 25 -24.14 5.91 -10.18
C GLY A 25 -24.02 7.42 -9.97
N ASP A 26 -23.07 7.90 -9.17
CA ASP A 26 -22.81 9.33 -9.05
C ASP A 26 -22.06 9.82 -10.28
N THR A 27 -22.72 10.71 -11.05
CA THR A 27 -22.16 11.32 -12.26
C THR A 27 -21.64 12.74 -12.04
N VAL A 28 -21.75 13.25 -10.82
CA VAL A 28 -21.22 14.58 -10.45
C VAL A 28 -19.70 14.53 -10.46
N PRO A 29 -19.00 15.57 -10.93
CA PRO A 29 -17.55 15.63 -10.82
C PRO A 29 -17.13 15.42 -9.38
N LEU A 30 -16.46 14.30 -9.11
CA LEU A 30 -16.11 13.91 -7.76
C LEU A 30 -14.92 14.72 -7.27
N GLU A 31 -15.11 15.42 -6.18
CA GLU A 31 -14.00 16.04 -5.48
C GLU A 31 -13.10 14.98 -4.84
N PRO A 32 -11.79 15.24 -4.79
CA PRO A 32 -10.87 14.40 -4.03
C PRO A 32 -11.30 14.26 -2.57
N THR A 33 -11.06 13.09 -1.98
CA THR A 33 -11.37 12.84 -0.56
C THR A 33 -10.57 13.78 0.34
N THR A 34 -11.24 14.49 1.23
CA THR A 34 -10.60 15.45 2.14
C THR A 34 -9.64 14.74 3.10
N ILE A 35 -8.43 15.25 3.22
CA ILE A 35 -7.46 14.82 4.23
C ILE A 35 -7.78 15.57 5.54
N LEU A 36 -8.21 14.86 6.56
CA LEU A 36 -8.51 15.41 7.89
C LEU A 36 -7.26 15.85 8.62
N GLY A 37 -6.19 15.11 8.44
CA GLY A 37 -4.90 15.40 9.03
C GLY A 37 -3.82 14.52 8.43
N ALA A 38 -2.61 15.06 8.34
CA ALA A 38 -1.43 14.33 7.93
C ALA A 38 -0.20 14.83 8.66
N GLY A 39 0.68 13.90 9.05
CA GLY A 39 1.95 14.18 9.68
C GLY A 39 3.08 13.46 8.96
N LYS A 40 4.21 14.14 8.77
CA LYS A 40 5.42 13.54 8.20
C LYS A 40 6.62 13.91 9.03
N LEU A 41 7.38 12.91 9.45
CA LEU A 41 8.66 13.07 10.14
C LEU A 41 9.76 12.44 9.31
N LEU A 42 10.83 13.19 9.09
CA LEU A 42 12.05 12.69 8.46
C LEU A 42 13.23 13.06 9.37
N GLY A 43 14.07 12.08 9.67
CA GLY A 43 15.26 12.26 10.49
C GLY A 43 16.46 11.54 9.91
N ARG A 44 17.62 12.20 9.92
CA ARG A 44 18.90 11.56 9.65
C ARG A 44 19.80 11.75 10.87
N PHE A 45 20.31 10.64 11.37
CA PHE A 45 21.09 10.59 12.61
C PHE A 45 22.58 10.37 12.29
N PRO A 46 23.47 10.83 13.19
CA PRO A 46 24.88 10.46 13.13
C PRO A 46 25.03 8.92 13.07
N GLY A 47 25.99 8.44 12.30
CA GLY A 47 26.17 6.99 12.10
C GLY A 47 25.38 6.39 10.93
N GLY A 48 24.66 7.24 10.13
CA GLY A 48 24.05 6.82 8.87
C GLY A 48 22.65 6.25 8.98
N LEU A 49 22.00 6.36 10.15
CA LEU A 49 20.59 5.98 10.31
C LEU A 49 19.69 7.08 9.74
N THR A 50 18.76 6.69 8.89
CA THR A 50 17.68 7.56 8.39
C THR A 50 16.34 6.95 8.72
N LEU A 51 15.42 7.75 9.24
CA LEU A 51 14.06 7.38 9.60
C LEU A 51 13.08 8.29 8.86
N GLY A 52 12.04 7.71 8.27
CA GLY A 52 10.91 8.42 7.70
C GLY A 52 9.62 7.81 8.19
N VAL A 53 8.69 8.62 8.67
CA VAL A 53 7.35 8.21 9.07
C VAL A 53 6.35 9.17 8.44
N LEU A 54 5.26 8.64 7.94
CA LEU A 54 4.10 9.39 7.46
C LEU A 54 2.85 8.72 8.00
N ASP A 55 1.94 9.53 8.50
CA ASP A 55 0.57 9.12 8.84
C ASP A 55 -0.40 10.14 8.26
N ALA A 56 -1.52 9.66 7.72
CA ALA A 56 -2.56 10.52 7.17
C ALA A 56 -3.92 9.85 7.30
N THR A 57 -4.94 10.64 7.62
CA THR A 57 -6.32 10.18 7.72
C THR A 57 -7.19 10.99 6.78
N THR A 58 -7.97 10.29 5.94
CA THR A 58 -8.93 10.89 5.03
C THR A 58 -10.34 10.77 5.56
N GLN A 59 -11.17 11.76 5.26
CA GLN A 59 -12.58 11.81 5.65
C GLN A 59 -13.37 10.75 4.88
N ARG A 60 -14.47 10.28 5.50
CA ARG A 60 -15.52 9.54 4.79
C ARG A 60 -16.13 10.45 3.71
N ALA A 61 -16.20 9.97 2.49
CA ALA A 61 -16.95 10.61 1.42
C ALA A 61 -18.28 9.90 1.22
N SER A 62 -19.38 10.66 1.23
CA SER A 62 -20.74 10.14 1.05
C SER A 62 -21.49 10.92 -0.02
N GLY A 63 -22.42 10.23 -0.66
CA GLY A 63 -23.33 10.75 -1.65
C GLY A 63 -24.77 10.82 -1.17
N PRO A 64 -25.73 10.82 -2.11
CA PRO A 64 -27.16 10.85 -1.80
C PRO A 64 -27.57 9.71 -0.86
N ALA A 65 -28.56 9.97 -0.01
CA ALA A 65 -29.06 9.03 1.01
C ALA A 65 -27.98 8.46 1.94
N ASP A 66 -26.94 9.23 2.20
CA ASP A 66 -25.80 8.86 3.06
C ASP A 66 -25.03 7.60 2.59
N THR A 67 -25.11 7.29 1.29
CA THR A 67 -24.34 6.20 0.68
C THR A 67 -22.85 6.51 0.77
N THR A 68 -22.04 5.61 1.30
CA THR A 68 -20.60 5.80 1.44
C THR A 68 -19.89 5.45 0.14
N PHE A 69 -19.16 6.40 -0.45
CA PHE A 69 -18.35 6.23 -1.64
C PHE A 69 -16.89 5.91 -1.31
N GLU A 70 -16.37 6.46 -0.21
CA GLU A 70 -15.05 6.14 0.35
C GLU A 70 -15.18 6.15 1.88
N PRO A 71 -14.76 5.11 2.59
CA PRO A 71 -14.80 5.09 4.05
C PRO A 71 -13.70 5.99 4.64
N LEU A 72 -13.86 6.41 5.90
CA LEU A 72 -12.77 7.01 6.64
C LEU A 72 -11.57 6.04 6.62
N THR A 73 -10.43 6.54 6.16
CA THR A 73 -9.25 5.70 5.91
C THR A 73 -8.02 6.33 6.54
N ASN A 74 -7.26 5.52 7.28
CA ASN A 74 -5.93 5.86 7.77
C ASN A 74 -4.86 5.19 6.91
N PHE A 75 -3.82 5.95 6.59
CA PHE A 75 -2.64 5.53 5.85
C PHE A 75 -1.41 5.77 6.71
N ALA A 76 -0.61 4.75 6.95
CA ALA A 76 0.65 4.86 7.68
C ALA A 76 1.80 4.25 6.86
N VAL A 77 2.94 4.90 6.91
CA VAL A 77 4.19 4.44 6.28
C VAL A 77 5.34 4.72 7.22
N ALA A 78 6.20 3.72 7.41
CA ALA A 78 7.46 3.88 8.10
C ALA A 78 8.60 3.29 7.25
N ARG A 79 9.69 4.05 7.13
CA ARG A 79 10.90 3.64 6.42
C ARG A 79 12.10 3.88 7.31
N VAL A 80 12.94 2.87 7.44
CA VAL A 80 14.25 2.99 8.09
C VAL A 80 15.33 2.52 7.14
N THR A 81 16.43 3.25 7.09
CA THR A 81 17.63 2.85 6.35
C THR A 81 18.87 3.09 7.20
N GLN A 82 19.80 2.16 7.14
CA GLN A 82 21.10 2.24 7.79
C GLN A 82 22.20 2.19 6.74
N ASP A 83 22.94 3.28 6.65
CA ASP A 83 24.17 3.33 5.88
C ASP A 83 25.33 2.75 6.70
N LEU A 84 26.06 1.82 6.11
CA LEU A 84 27.22 1.14 6.68
C LEU A 84 28.43 1.32 5.78
N ARG A 85 29.64 1.18 6.35
CA ARG A 85 30.89 1.23 5.60
C ARG A 85 31.04 2.51 4.75
N HIS A 86 30.71 3.68 5.34
CA HIS A 86 30.78 4.99 4.67
C HIS A 86 29.90 5.05 3.39
N GLY A 87 28.71 4.43 3.43
CA GLY A 87 27.76 4.43 2.31
C GLY A 87 27.98 3.33 1.26
N ASN A 88 28.98 2.47 1.43
CA ASN A 88 29.19 1.34 0.51
C ASN A 88 28.17 0.21 0.71
N SER A 89 27.59 0.14 1.88
CA SER A 89 26.50 -0.80 2.18
C SER A 89 25.31 -0.06 2.75
N THR A 90 24.12 -0.45 2.34
CA THR A 90 22.87 0.08 2.90
C THR A 90 21.92 -1.08 3.18
N ILE A 91 21.27 -1.05 4.32
CA ILE A 91 20.17 -1.97 4.66
C ILE A 91 18.96 -1.09 4.94
N GLY A 92 17.80 -1.50 4.44
CA GLY A 92 16.56 -0.78 4.63
C GLY A 92 15.40 -1.68 5.00
N ALA A 93 14.40 -1.11 5.66
CA ALA A 93 13.11 -1.74 5.89
C ALA A 93 11.99 -0.73 5.72
N ILE A 94 10.86 -1.17 5.17
CA ILE A 94 9.66 -0.37 4.99
C ILE A 94 8.44 -1.11 5.53
N LEU A 95 7.53 -0.37 6.13
CA LEU A 95 6.21 -0.84 6.56
C LEU A 95 5.17 0.12 6.00
N THR A 96 4.09 -0.43 5.46
CA THR A 96 2.92 0.35 5.04
C THR A 96 1.66 -0.26 5.63
N ALA A 97 0.71 0.57 5.99
CA ALA A 97 -0.58 0.15 6.50
C ALA A 97 -1.69 1.05 5.93
N VAL A 98 -2.79 0.43 5.56
CA VAL A 98 -4.04 1.09 5.21
C VAL A 98 -5.14 0.44 6.04
N ASN A 99 -5.90 1.25 6.77
CA ASN A 99 -7.02 0.79 7.58
C ASN A 99 -8.25 1.60 7.21
N ARG A 100 -9.35 0.92 6.89
CA ARG A 100 -10.63 1.51 6.50
C ARG A 100 -11.70 1.21 7.51
N ASN A 101 -12.47 2.21 7.90
CA ASN A 101 -13.67 2.03 8.70
C ASN A 101 -14.83 1.67 7.77
N SER A 102 -14.84 0.40 7.34
CA SER A 102 -15.81 -0.10 6.37
C SER A 102 -17.21 -0.20 6.96
N ASP A 103 -18.21 0.16 6.17
CA ASP A 103 -19.64 0.05 6.48
C ASP A 103 -20.38 -0.87 5.49
N GLN A 104 -21.69 -0.93 5.58
CA GLN A 104 -22.53 -1.77 4.72
C GLN A 104 -22.38 -1.46 3.22
N TRP A 105 -22.02 -0.22 2.85
CA TRP A 105 -21.87 0.21 1.46
C TRP A 105 -20.52 -0.15 0.88
N THR A 106 -19.49 -0.18 1.71
CA THR A 106 -18.09 -0.32 1.27
C THR A 106 -17.52 -1.71 1.50
N ALA A 107 -18.03 -2.45 2.50
CA ALA A 107 -17.46 -3.73 2.93
C ALA A 107 -17.46 -4.82 1.84
N SER A 108 -18.38 -4.77 0.88
CA SER A 108 -18.45 -5.76 -0.22
C SER A 108 -17.49 -5.46 -1.38
N TYR A 109 -16.97 -4.24 -1.46
CA TYR A 109 -16.15 -3.78 -2.57
C TYR A 109 -14.72 -3.49 -2.17
N LEU A 110 -14.51 -2.96 -0.97
CA LEU A 110 -13.19 -2.51 -0.52
C LEU A 110 -12.63 -3.42 0.58
N ALA A 111 -11.35 -3.72 0.48
CA ALA A 111 -10.63 -4.35 1.57
C ALA A 111 -10.64 -3.45 2.81
N SER A 112 -10.89 -4.01 3.99
CA SER A 112 -10.91 -3.27 5.27
C SER A 112 -9.51 -2.89 5.73
N SER A 113 -8.50 -3.69 5.41
CA SER A 113 -7.10 -3.37 5.72
C SER A 113 -6.14 -3.98 4.72
N ALA A 114 -5.02 -3.30 4.53
CA ALA A 114 -3.90 -3.77 3.74
C ALA A 114 -2.58 -3.38 4.41
N TYR A 115 -1.68 -4.32 4.53
CA TYR A 115 -0.36 -4.15 5.12
C TYR A 115 0.70 -4.63 4.13
N ALA A 116 1.83 -3.94 4.06
CA ALA A 116 3.00 -4.47 3.39
C ALA A 116 4.25 -4.18 4.22
N ALA A 117 5.18 -5.13 4.21
CA ALA A 117 6.49 -5.02 4.83
C ALA A 117 7.54 -5.40 3.80
N GLY A 118 8.65 -4.68 3.78
CA GLY A 118 9.77 -4.98 2.89
C GLY A 118 11.10 -4.72 3.55
N ILE A 119 12.09 -5.46 3.11
CA ILE A 119 13.50 -5.24 3.42
C ILE A 119 14.27 -5.12 2.12
N ASP A 120 15.31 -4.31 2.12
CA ASP A 120 16.21 -4.17 0.99
C ASP A 120 17.65 -4.00 1.46
N PHE A 121 18.56 -4.39 0.61
CA PHE A 121 19.97 -4.18 0.85
C PHE A 121 20.71 -3.83 -0.44
N ARG A 122 21.79 -3.12 -0.29
CA ARG A 122 22.76 -2.82 -1.35
C ARG A 122 24.15 -2.88 -0.77
N HIS A 123 25.06 -3.52 -1.49
CA HIS A 123 26.48 -3.56 -1.15
C HIS A 123 27.34 -3.30 -2.37
N ARG A 124 28.30 -2.37 -2.24
CA ARG A 124 29.31 -2.05 -3.24
C ARG A 124 30.67 -2.55 -2.76
N PHE A 125 31.42 -3.12 -3.65
CA PHE A 125 32.75 -3.69 -3.35
C PHE A 125 33.74 -3.50 -4.50
N LEU A 126 35.01 -3.84 -4.28
CA LEU A 126 36.10 -3.63 -5.20
C LEU A 126 36.19 -2.20 -5.75
N ASN A 127 36.37 -1.24 -4.81
CA ASN A 127 36.41 0.20 -5.11
C ASN A 127 35.15 0.73 -5.82
N ASN A 128 33.99 0.20 -5.48
CA ASN A 128 32.68 0.52 -6.08
C ASN A 128 32.50 0.08 -7.53
N ASN A 129 33.41 -0.76 -8.09
CA ASN A 129 33.27 -1.27 -9.44
C ASN A 129 32.14 -2.31 -9.57
N TYR A 130 31.76 -2.94 -8.47
CA TYR A 130 30.70 -3.95 -8.44
C TYR A 130 29.66 -3.59 -7.38
N GLN A 131 28.42 -3.91 -7.68
CA GLN A 131 27.28 -3.75 -6.75
C GLN A 131 26.43 -5.02 -6.77
N ILE A 132 26.04 -5.46 -5.57
CA ILE A 132 24.98 -6.43 -5.36
C ILE A 132 23.85 -5.75 -4.58
N SER A 133 22.62 -5.97 -4.99
CA SER A 133 21.43 -5.49 -4.29
C SER A 133 20.33 -6.53 -4.35
N GLY A 134 19.45 -6.51 -3.37
CA GLY A 134 18.30 -7.38 -3.32
C GLY A 134 17.21 -6.77 -2.44
N SER A 135 15.98 -7.22 -2.66
CA SER A 135 14.83 -6.84 -1.86
C SER A 135 13.91 -8.04 -1.68
N PHE A 136 13.17 -8.01 -0.60
CA PHE A 136 12.08 -8.93 -0.32
C PHE A 136 10.92 -8.13 0.25
N ALA A 137 9.70 -8.39 -0.20
CA ALA A 137 8.51 -7.76 0.31
C ALA A 137 7.41 -8.79 0.53
N GLN A 138 6.60 -8.56 1.55
CA GLN A 138 5.42 -9.34 1.87
C GLN A 138 4.23 -8.42 2.05
N SER A 139 3.07 -8.84 1.56
CA SER A 139 1.82 -8.11 1.71
C SER A 139 0.73 -8.98 2.32
N ARG A 140 -0.24 -8.32 2.95
CA ARG A 140 -1.46 -8.95 3.47
C ARG A 140 -2.64 -7.99 3.30
N VAL A 141 -3.69 -8.48 2.66
CA VAL A 141 -4.95 -7.75 2.46
C VAL A 141 -6.06 -8.52 3.17
N GLN A 142 -6.94 -7.81 3.87
CA GLN A 142 -8.07 -8.38 4.60
C GLN A 142 -9.36 -7.64 4.25
N GLY A 143 -10.49 -8.36 4.26
CA GLY A 143 -11.79 -7.78 3.96
C GLY A 143 -12.91 -8.80 4.03
N SER A 144 -14.10 -8.42 3.59
CA SER A 144 -15.20 -9.35 3.41
C SER A 144 -14.86 -10.38 2.31
N ARG A 145 -15.58 -11.49 2.26
CA ARG A 145 -15.44 -12.49 1.19
C ARG A 145 -15.62 -11.86 -0.19
N ALA A 146 -16.60 -10.98 -0.35
CA ALA A 146 -16.89 -10.31 -1.61
C ALA A 146 -15.73 -9.38 -2.03
N ALA A 147 -15.21 -8.56 -1.12
CA ALA A 147 -14.08 -7.68 -1.39
C ALA A 147 -12.82 -8.49 -1.74
N ILE A 148 -12.52 -9.56 -1.02
CA ILE A 148 -11.37 -10.41 -1.29
C ILE A 148 -11.52 -11.19 -2.60
N LEU A 149 -12.73 -11.62 -2.95
CA LEU A 149 -13.01 -12.21 -4.25
C LEU A 149 -12.76 -11.20 -5.37
N GLY A 150 -13.18 -9.93 -5.20
CA GLY A 150 -12.88 -8.85 -6.11
C GLY A 150 -11.37 -8.66 -6.35
N VAL A 151 -10.56 -8.70 -5.30
CA VAL A 151 -9.08 -8.62 -5.42
C VAL A 151 -8.53 -9.82 -6.21
N GLN A 152 -9.04 -11.04 -6.01
CA GLN A 152 -8.57 -12.22 -6.71
C GLN A 152 -8.92 -12.20 -8.22
N THR A 153 -9.99 -11.50 -8.59
CA THR A 153 -10.49 -11.42 -9.98
C THR A 153 -10.09 -10.12 -10.68
N ASP A 154 -9.41 -9.21 -9.97
CA ASP A 154 -8.92 -7.96 -10.55
C ASP A 154 -7.85 -8.24 -11.62
N ALA A 155 -7.87 -7.45 -12.70
CA ALA A 155 -6.94 -7.59 -13.80
C ALA A 155 -5.46 -7.40 -13.40
N VAL A 156 -5.19 -6.69 -12.30
CA VAL A 156 -3.84 -6.48 -11.76
C VAL A 156 -3.35 -7.70 -10.95
N HIS A 157 -4.29 -8.42 -10.30
CA HIS A 157 -4.00 -9.58 -9.45
C HIS A 157 -4.71 -10.84 -9.96
N TYR A 158 -4.66 -11.08 -11.24
CA TYR A 158 -5.43 -12.13 -11.89
C TYR A 158 -4.96 -13.54 -11.52
N TYR A 159 -5.58 -14.12 -10.48
CA TYR A 159 -5.27 -15.47 -10.00
C TYR A 159 -5.76 -16.58 -10.95
N GLN A 160 -6.69 -16.28 -11.84
CA GLN A 160 -7.27 -17.24 -12.81
C GLN A 160 -6.45 -17.41 -14.09
N ARG A 161 -5.22 -16.95 -14.12
CA ARG A 161 -4.34 -17.15 -15.27
C ARG A 161 -4.20 -18.65 -15.55
N PRO A 162 -4.32 -19.09 -16.81
CA PRO A 162 -4.20 -20.51 -17.16
C PRO A 162 -2.86 -21.14 -16.77
N ASP A 163 -1.82 -20.31 -16.65
CA ASP A 163 -0.46 -20.67 -16.23
C ASP A 163 -0.20 -20.44 -14.73
N GLY A 164 -1.16 -19.86 -14.01
CA GLY A 164 -1.11 -19.62 -12.57
C GLY A 164 -1.74 -20.76 -11.79
N GLY A 165 -0.96 -21.45 -10.96
CA GLY A 165 -1.45 -22.56 -10.14
C GLY A 165 -2.29 -22.17 -8.91
N LEU A 166 -2.80 -20.93 -8.84
CA LEU A 166 -3.57 -20.44 -7.69
C LEU A 166 -5.08 -20.56 -7.97
N PRO A 167 -5.79 -21.47 -7.30
CA PRO A 167 -7.23 -21.60 -7.46
C PRO A 167 -7.96 -20.39 -6.83
N LEU A 168 -9.03 -19.97 -7.50
CA LEU A 168 -9.97 -19.00 -6.94
C LEU A 168 -10.65 -19.59 -5.70
N ASP A 169 -10.67 -18.84 -4.61
CA ASP A 169 -11.34 -19.24 -3.37
C ASP A 169 -12.28 -18.13 -2.88
N SER A 170 -13.57 -18.33 -3.10
CA SER A 170 -14.63 -17.39 -2.73
C SER A 170 -14.87 -17.29 -1.21
N ASN A 171 -14.29 -18.16 -0.40
CA ASN A 171 -14.47 -18.18 1.05
C ASN A 171 -13.37 -17.37 1.79
N ARG A 172 -12.34 -16.96 1.10
CA ARG A 172 -11.24 -16.20 1.72
C ARG A 172 -11.68 -14.83 2.19
N THR A 173 -11.16 -14.44 3.35
CA THR A 173 -11.28 -13.09 3.92
C THR A 173 -9.93 -12.39 4.05
N ALA A 174 -8.87 -13.05 3.63
CA ALA A 174 -7.52 -12.49 3.59
C ALA A 174 -6.70 -13.11 2.46
N LEU A 175 -5.84 -12.31 1.86
CA LEU A 175 -4.81 -12.74 0.92
C LEU A 175 -3.44 -12.28 1.44
N GLY A 176 -2.42 -13.07 1.17
CA GLY A 176 -1.02 -12.73 1.39
C GLY A 176 -0.22 -13.00 0.13
N GLY A 177 0.84 -12.24 -0.08
CA GLY A 177 1.77 -12.42 -1.19
C GLY A 177 3.16 -11.94 -0.82
N ASP A 178 4.16 -12.48 -1.50
CA ASP A 178 5.57 -12.15 -1.39
C ASP A 178 6.15 -11.79 -2.76
N ALA A 179 7.20 -10.94 -2.76
CA ALA A 179 7.92 -10.47 -3.95
C ALA A 179 9.40 -10.18 -3.64
#